data_cfb45595892f5808e071f7429ca67f77
#
_entry.id   cfb45595892f5808e071f7429ca67f77
#
_cell.length_a   1.000
_cell.length_b   1.000
_cell.length_c   1.000
_cell.angle_alpha   90.00
_cell.angle_beta   90.00
_cell.angle_gamma   90.00
#
_symmetry.space_group_name_H-M   'P 1'
#
loop_
_entity.id
_entity.type
_entity.pdbx_description
1 polymer ?
#
loop_
_entity_poly.entity_id
_entity_poly.type
_entity_poly.pdbx_seq_one_letter_code
_entity_poly.pdbx_strand_id
1 'polypeptide(L)'
;VALLSGGGAVEITWDSPRPHSERLLPALHQLLALASLRLADVAGFAISIGPGSFTGLRVGLATLKGLAFGDSRPIAAVPTLAARAAAAEGESGPVAALLDARRGEVYAACFAAPGALAADVLAESVFRPEALAAQLPQQTALVLDDGAAPCAQKLCQLRPDLRPLPLSLGRPRAACVARLGRRILETPAAARSADSLHPRYLRRPAAEALRTGQPLEP
;
A
#
# COMPACT_ATOMS: atom_id res chain seq x y z
N VAL A 1 -8.93 7.99 -1.92
CA VAL A 1 -8.28 9.23 -1.43
C VAL A 1 -8.70 9.50 0.00
N ALA A 2 -7.82 10.09 0.81
CA ALA A 2 -8.13 10.48 2.19
C ALA A 2 -7.45 11.80 2.56
N LEU A 3 -8.04 12.50 3.51
CA LEU A 3 -7.50 13.69 4.14
C LEU A 3 -7.49 13.50 5.65
N LEU A 4 -6.35 13.81 6.30
CA LEU A 4 -6.24 13.88 7.76
C LEU A 4 -6.25 15.33 8.20
N SER A 5 -7.11 15.68 9.15
CA SER A 5 -7.17 17.01 9.75
C SER A 5 -7.63 16.92 11.20
N GLY A 6 -6.97 17.64 12.12
CA GLY A 6 -7.40 17.75 13.51
C GLY A 6 -7.59 16.43 14.27
N GLY A 7 -6.88 15.36 13.89
CA GLY A 7 -7.02 14.02 14.48
C GLY A 7 -8.10 13.14 13.82
N GLY A 8 -8.93 13.68 12.93
CA GLY A 8 -9.91 12.95 12.13
C GLY A 8 -9.39 12.59 10.75
N ALA A 9 -10.13 11.70 10.06
CA ALA A 9 -9.90 11.34 8.66
C ALA A 9 -11.20 11.41 7.88
N VAL A 10 -11.16 12.02 6.70
CA VAL A 10 -12.21 11.88 5.68
C VAL A 10 -11.64 11.03 4.56
N GLU A 11 -12.36 9.99 4.16
CA GLU A 11 -11.92 9.07 3.11
C GLU A 11 -13.03 8.87 2.08
N ILE A 12 -12.68 8.92 0.80
CA ILE A 12 -13.54 8.54 -0.31
C ILE A 12 -12.94 7.28 -0.93
N THR A 13 -13.69 6.19 -0.87
CA THR A 13 -13.35 4.91 -1.49
C THR A 13 -14.41 4.58 -2.53
N TRP A 14 -13.98 4.07 -3.68
CA TRP A 14 -14.91 3.57 -4.71
C TRP A 14 -14.41 2.24 -5.26
N ASP A 15 -15.36 1.40 -5.56
CA ASP A 15 -15.15 0.16 -6.30
C ASP A 15 -15.84 0.33 -7.66
N SER A 16 -15.09 0.31 -8.73
CA SER A 16 -15.62 0.60 -10.05
C SER A 16 -14.72 0.05 -11.15
N PRO A 17 -15.29 -0.51 -12.22
CA PRO A 17 -14.55 -0.95 -13.41
C PRO A 17 -13.97 0.22 -14.23
N ARG A 18 -14.37 1.47 -13.95
CA ARG A 18 -13.85 2.64 -14.67
C ARG A 18 -12.40 2.94 -14.27
N PRO A 19 -11.58 3.49 -15.19
CA PRO A 19 -10.19 3.83 -14.94
C PRO A 19 -10.04 4.77 -13.72
N HIS A 20 -9.11 4.45 -12.84
CA HIS A 20 -8.83 5.28 -11.64
C HIS A 20 -8.37 6.70 -12.01
N SER A 21 -7.73 6.89 -13.17
CA SER A 21 -7.29 8.20 -13.68
C SER A 21 -8.41 9.21 -13.83
N GLU A 22 -9.60 8.78 -14.23
CA GLU A 22 -10.75 9.68 -14.44
C GLU A 22 -11.38 10.16 -13.13
N ARG A 23 -11.19 9.43 -12.04
CA ARG A 23 -11.87 9.67 -10.76
C ARG A 23 -10.98 10.30 -9.70
N LEU A 24 -9.67 10.18 -9.82
CA LEU A 24 -8.75 10.58 -8.76
C LEU A 24 -8.83 12.08 -8.46
N LEU A 25 -8.75 12.92 -9.48
CA LEU A 25 -8.84 14.38 -9.30
C LEU A 25 -10.23 14.86 -8.87
N PRO A 26 -11.35 14.40 -9.47
CA PRO A 26 -12.70 14.71 -8.97
C PRO A 26 -12.90 14.30 -7.51
N ALA A 27 -12.44 13.12 -7.11
CA ALA A 27 -12.55 12.66 -5.72
C ALA A 27 -11.71 13.50 -4.75
N LEU A 28 -10.51 13.91 -5.17
CA LEU A 28 -9.69 14.84 -4.38
C LEU A 28 -10.37 16.19 -4.19
N HIS A 29 -10.94 16.76 -5.25
CA HIS A 29 -11.70 18.01 -5.17
C HIS A 29 -12.91 17.90 -4.23
N GLN A 30 -13.67 16.81 -4.36
CA GLN A 30 -14.80 16.53 -3.46
C GLN A 30 -14.35 16.37 -2.00
N LEU A 31 -13.23 15.68 -1.75
CA LEU A 31 -12.66 15.48 -0.43
C LEU A 31 -12.29 16.82 0.23
N LEU A 32 -11.63 17.71 -0.51
CA LEU A 32 -11.25 19.04 -0.04
C LEU A 32 -12.50 19.90 0.25
N ALA A 33 -13.51 19.85 -0.62
CA ALA A 33 -14.77 20.56 -0.42
C ALA A 33 -15.50 20.09 0.85
N LEU A 34 -15.59 18.76 1.09
CA LEU A 34 -16.18 18.20 2.31
C LEU A 34 -15.46 18.65 3.58
N ALA A 35 -14.16 18.86 3.50
CA ALA A 35 -13.33 19.33 4.61
C ALA A 35 -13.28 20.86 4.72
N SER A 36 -13.93 21.61 3.80
CA SER A 36 -13.86 23.07 3.69
C SER A 36 -12.42 23.59 3.59
N LEU A 37 -11.55 22.86 2.86
CA LEU A 37 -10.14 23.17 2.66
C LEU A 37 -9.84 23.36 1.16
N ARG A 38 -8.81 24.16 0.89
CA ARG A 38 -8.21 24.28 -0.44
C ARG A 38 -6.95 23.41 -0.52
N LEU A 39 -6.49 23.09 -1.71
CA LEU A 39 -5.24 22.35 -1.90
C LEU A 39 -4.04 23.08 -1.27
N ALA A 40 -4.07 24.42 -1.24
CA ALA A 40 -3.02 25.24 -0.61
C ALA A 40 -2.95 25.07 0.91
N ASP A 41 -4.03 24.65 1.55
CA ASP A 41 -4.12 24.47 3.01
C ASP A 41 -3.59 23.09 3.45
N VAL A 42 -3.25 22.21 2.49
CA VAL A 42 -2.68 20.87 2.75
C VAL A 42 -1.19 20.99 3.04
N ALA A 43 -0.75 20.56 4.22
CA ALA A 43 0.64 20.69 4.67
C ALA A 43 1.63 19.70 4.03
N GLY A 44 1.15 18.58 3.49
CA GLY A 44 1.98 17.58 2.85
C GLY A 44 1.16 16.46 2.21
N PHE A 45 1.83 15.58 1.49
CA PHE A 45 1.20 14.49 0.77
C PHE A 45 1.72 13.13 1.22
N ALA A 46 0.89 12.11 1.06
CA ALA A 46 1.28 10.73 1.24
C ALA A 46 0.76 9.88 0.07
N ILE A 47 1.58 8.96 -0.42
CA ILE A 47 1.20 8.09 -1.51
C ILE A 47 1.75 6.69 -1.31
N SER A 48 0.94 5.69 -1.65
CA SER A 48 1.39 4.30 -1.73
C SER A 48 2.29 4.12 -2.96
N ILE A 49 3.52 3.63 -2.75
CA ILE A 49 4.52 3.51 -3.81
C ILE A 49 4.68 2.11 -4.38
N GLY A 50 4.00 1.10 -3.82
CA GLY A 50 4.09 -0.31 -4.24
C GLY A 50 4.47 -1.25 -3.08
N PRO A 51 4.41 -2.56 -3.35
CA PRO A 51 4.01 -3.21 -4.59
C PRO A 51 2.51 -3.05 -4.90
N GLY A 52 2.13 -3.30 -6.17
CA GLY A 52 0.73 -3.20 -6.60
C GLY A 52 0.55 -3.10 -8.11
N SER A 53 -0.64 -2.70 -8.54
CA SER A 53 -0.95 -2.51 -9.95
C SER A 53 0.02 -1.53 -10.60
N PHE A 54 0.73 -1.98 -11.63
CA PHE A 54 1.71 -1.19 -12.39
C PHE A 54 1.11 0.11 -12.95
N THR A 55 -0.05 0.01 -13.60
CA THR A 55 -0.77 1.17 -14.14
C THR A 55 -1.25 2.08 -13.01
N GLY A 56 -1.84 1.51 -11.95
CA GLY A 56 -2.35 2.27 -10.80
C GLY A 56 -1.27 3.08 -10.10
N LEU A 57 -0.11 2.48 -9.86
CA LEU A 57 1.04 3.16 -9.25
C LEU A 57 1.52 4.32 -10.11
N ARG A 58 1.67 4.13 -11.42
CA ARG A 58 2.11 5.19 -12.34
C ARG A 58 1.11 6.34 -12.42
N VAL A 59 -0.18 6.03 -12.53
CA VAL A 59 -1.24 7.05 -12.55
C VAL A 59 -1.23 7.85 -11.25
N GLY A 60 -1.21 7.19 -10.09
CA GLY A 60 -1.19 7.85 -8.79
C GLY A 60 0.05 8.76 -8.63
N LEU A 61 1.23 8.23 -8.94
CA LEU A 61 2.48 8.98 -8.85
C LEU A 61 2.53 10.17 -9.82
N ALA A 62 2.10 9.99 -11.08
CA ALA A 62 2.05 11.07 -12.05
C ALA A 62 1.07 12.17 -11.63
N THR A 63 -0.10 11.79 -11.12
CA THR A 63 -1.08 12.76 -10.60
C THR A 63 -0.52 13.54 -9.42
N LEU A 64 0.13 12.86 -8.45
CA LEU A 64 0.72 13.55 -7.31
C LEU A 64 1.87 14.47 -7.73
N LYS A 65 2.74 14.02 -8.65
CA LYS A 65 3.80 14.87 -9.21
C LYS A 65 3.24 16.13 -9.88
N GLY A 66 2.13 16.00 -10.62
CA GLY A 66 1.44 17.13 -11.21
C GLY A 66 0.87 18.10 -10.17
N LEU A 67 0.26 17.58 -9.09
CA LEU A 67 -0.28 18.39 -8.00
C LEU A 67 0.81 19.10 -7.18
N ALA A 68 1.98 18.47 -7.05
CA ALA A 68 3.13 18.99 -6.32
C ALA A 68 4.14 19.73 -7.23
N PHE A 69 3.80 19.98 -8.50
CA PHE A 69 4.69 20.68 -9.42
C PHE A 69 4.91 22.13 -8.97
N GLY A 70 6.18 22.51 -8.82
CA GLY A 70 6.54 23.82 -8.29
C GLY A 70 6.26 24.04 -6.80
N ASP A 71 5.96 22.98 -6.08
CA ASP A 71 5.58 22.97 -4.67
C ASP A 71 6.68 22.34 -3.82
N SER A 72 7.00 22.96 -2.70
CA SER A 72 8.01 22.49 -1.74
C SER A 72 7.43 21.58 -0.63
N ARG A 73 6.11 21.30 -0.67
CA ARG A 73 5.49 20.47 0.37
C ARG A 73 6.06 19.06 0.40
N PRO A 74 6.28 18.52 1.60
CA PRO A 74 6.89 17.20 1.75
C PRO A 74 5.95 16.08 1.31
N ILE A 75 6.51 15.04 0.72
CA ILE A 75 5.78 13.85 0.26
C ILE A 75 6.27 12.63 1.04
N ALA A 76 5.36 11.90 1.65
CA ALA A 76 5.63 10.60 2.24
C ALA A 76 5.41 9.48 1.21
N ALA A 77 6.47 8.71 0.95
CA ALA A 77 6.42 7.49 0.16
C ALA A 77 6.11 6.29 1.08
N VAL A 78 4.89 5.78 1.02
CA VAL A 78 4.40 4.73 1.93
C VAL A 78 4.43 3.37 1.24
N PRO A 79 5.11 2.35 1.81
CA PRO A 79 5.05 0.98 1.28
C PRO A 79 3.61 0.44 1.33
N THR A 80 3.14 -0.17 0.24
CA THR A 80 1.75 -0.64 0.14
C THR A 80 1.43 -1.71 1.18
N LEU A 81 2.36 -2.64 1.41
CA LEU A 81 2.13 -3.72 2.38
C LEU A 81 2.06 -3.19 3.81
N ALA A 82 2.86 -2.17 4.16
CA ALA A 82 2.75 -1.49 5.46
C ALA A 82 1.39 -0.81 5.64
N ALA A 83 0.90 -0.09 4.61
CA ALA A 83 -0.42 0.53 4.66
C ALA A 83 -1.56 -0.49 4.80
N ARG A 84 -1.40 -1.68 4.21
CA ARG A 84 -2.37 -2.76 4.36
C ARG A 84 -2.30 -3.41 5.75
N ALA A 85 -1.12 -3.71 6.25
CA ALA A 85 -0.96 -4.22 7.62
C ALA A 85 -1.54 -3.26 8.67
N ALA A 86 -1.45 -1.96 8.43
CA ALA A 86 -2.04 -0.94 9.30
C ALA A 86 -3.57 -0.99 9.37
N ALA A 87 -4.25 -1.65 8.42
CA ALA A 87 -5.70 -1.84 8.49
C ALA A 87 -6.14 -2.87 9.54
N ALA A 88 -5.22 -3.69 10.05
CA ALA A 88 -5.43 -4.63 11.15
C ALA A 88 -5.36 -3.96 12.53
N GLU A 89 -5.70 -2.68 12.61
CA GLU A 89 -5.74 -1.93 13.87
C GLU A 89 -6.60 -2.67 14.92
N GLY A 90 -6.02 -2.92 16.11
CA GLY A 90 -6.64 -3.73 17.15
C GLY A 90 -6.14 -5.16 17.25
N GLU A 91 -5.42 -5.68 16.25
CA GLU A 91 -4.72 -6.96 16.37
C GLU A 91 -3.46 -6.80 17.22
N SER A 92 -3.17 -7.82 18.03
CA SER A 92 -1.94 -7.93 18.79
C SER A 92 -1.00 -8.95 18.14
N GLY A 93 0.28 -8.61 18.04
CA GLY A 93 1.31 -9.49 17.49
C GLY A 93 1.54 -9.33 15.98
N PRO A 94 2.21 -10.31 15.36
CA PRO A 94 2.64 -10.20 13.97
C PRO A 94 1.48 -10.12 12.99
N VAL A 95 1.62 -9.23 11.99
CA VAL A 95 0.66 -9.06 10.90
C VAL A 95 1.37 -9.19 9.56
N ALA A 96 0.96 -10.13 8.75
CA ALA A 96 1.42 -10.26 7.37
C ALA A 96 0.41 -9.67 6.40
N ALA A 97 0.86 -8.77 5.54
CA ALA A 97 0.06 -8.24 4.43
C ALA A 97 0.39 -9.03 3.15
N LEU A 98 -0.65 -9.50 2.46
CA LEU A 98 -0.55 -10.27 1.23
C LEU A 98 -1.28 -9.59 0.10
N LEU A 99 -0.63 -9.49 -1.07
CA LEU A 99 -1.21 -9.01 -2.32
C LEU A 99 -0.98 -10.03 -3.42
N ASP A 100 -1.95 -10.23 -4.29
CA ASP A 100 -1.78 -11.08 -5.47
C ASP A 100 -0.61 -10.61 -6.35
N ALA A 101 0.39 -11.46 -6.51
CA ALA A 101 1.52 -11.25 -7.42
C ALA A 101 1.33 -12.00 -8.75
N ARG A 102 0.14 -12.59 -8.97
CA ARG A 102 -0.19 -13.49 -10.08
C ARG A 102 0.55 -14.83 -10.02
N ARG A 103 0.18 -15.76 -10.89
CA ARG A 103 0.83 -17.08 -11.07
C ARG A 103 0.88 -17.93 -9.79
N GLY A 104 -0.09 -17.75 -8.87
CA GLY A 104 -0.13 -18.49 -7.61
C GLY A 104 0.89 -17.99 -6.56
N GLU A 105 1.41 -16.78 -6.72
CA GLU A 105 2.35 -16.13 -5.81
C GLU A 105 1.72 -14.87 -5.19
N VAL A 106 2.29 -14.42 -4.09
CA VAL A 106 1.90 -13.20 -3.40
C VAL A 106 3.09 -12.29 -3.15
N TYR A 107 2.87 -10.98 -3.26
CA TYR A 107 3.72 -10.02 -2.56
C TYR A 107 3.38 -10.11 -1.08
N ALA A 108 4.35 -10.33 -0.24
CA ALA A 108 4.13 -10.39 1.19
C ALA A 108 5.23 -9.69 1.99
N ALA A 109 4.84 -9.19 3.16
CA ALA A 109 5.72 -8.70 4.21
C ALA A 109 5.07 -8.99 5.55
N CYS A 110 5.87 -9.19 6.60
CA CYS A 110 5.37 -9.36 7.96
C CYS A 110 5.95 -8.29 8.87
N PHE A 111 5.10 -7.72 9.67
CA PHE A 111 5.35 -6.62 10.60
C PHE A 111 5.13 -7.11 12.03
N ALA A 112 5.91 -6.62 12.99
CA ALA A 112 5.76 -7.01 14.41
C ALA A 112 4.39 -6.62 14.99
N ALA A 113 3.79 -5.53 14.46
CA ALA A 113 2.47 -5.07 14.86
C ALA A 113 1.80 -4.26 13.73
N PRO A 114 0.46 -4.06 13.77
CA PRO A 114 -0.23 -3.15 12.87
C PRO A 114 0.35 -1.74 12.92
N GLY A 115 0.51 -1.11 11.77
CA GLY A 115 1.04 0.26 11.68
C GLY A 115 2.56 0.40 11.82
N ALA A 116 3.31 -0.68 11.96
CA ALA A 116 4.77 -0.64 11.82
C ALA A 116 5.13 -0.21 10.39
N LEU A 117 6.16 0.64 10.26
CA LEU A 117 6.63 1.12 8.95
C LEU A 117 7.65 0.17 8.31
N ALA A 118 8.45 -0.48 9.16
CA ALA A 118 9.45 -1.46 8.71
C ALA A 118 8.87 -2.88 8.76
N ALA A 119 9.13 -3.66 7.71
CA ALA A 119 8.84 -5.09 7.67
C ALA A 119 10.01 -5.84 8.33
N ASP A 120 10.09 -5.72 9.65
CA ASP A 120 11.20 -6.19 10.49
C ASP A 120 11.10 -7.67 10.84
N VAL A 121 9.95 -8.28 10.65
CA VAL A 121 9.73 -9.73 10.90
C VAL A 121 9.99 -10.54 9.64
N LEU A 122 9.45 -10.10 8.49
CA LEU A 122 9.72 -10.67 7.18
C LEU A 122 9.79 -9.57 6.14
N ALA A 123 10.94 -9.42 5.51
CA ALA A 123 11.16 -8.42 4.47
C ALA A 123 10.21 -8.62 3.29
N GLU A 124 9.86 -7.52 2.66
CA GLU A 124 8.97 -7.45 1.52
C GLU A 124 9.55 -8.19 0.30
N SER A 125 8.85 -9.18 -0.21
CA SER A 125 9.25 -9.97 -1.38
C SER A 125 8.07 -10.67 -2.06
N VAL A 126 8.36 -11.43 -3.11
CA VAL A 126 7.43 -12.34 -3.77
C VAL A 126 7.60 -13.74 -3.18
N PHE A 127 6.50 -14.38 -2.83
CA PHE A 127 6.51 -15.69 -2.20
C PHE A 127 5.50 -16.63 -2.85
N ARG A 128 5.89 -17.91 -2.93
CA ARG A 128 4.93 -19.01 -3.04
C ARG A 128 4.41 -19.36 -1.66
N PRO A 129 3.18 -19.88 -1.54
CA PRO A 129 2.59 -20.21 -0.24
C PRO A 129 3.48 -21.07 0.66
N GLU A 130 4.16 -22.06 0.10
CA GLU A 130 5.03 -22.98 0.85
C GLU A 130 6.23 -22.25 1.47
N ALA A 131 6.88 -21.41 0.69
CA ALA A 131 8.04 -20.64 1.13
C ALA A 131 7.64 -19.59 2.20
N LEU A 132 6.45 -18.99 2.04
CA LEU A 132 5.91 -18.04 3.01
C LEU A 132 5.53 -18.75 4.32
N ALA A 133 4.88 -19.92 4.24
CA ALA A 133 4.51 -20.71 5.41
C ALA A 133 5.70 -21.04 6.31
N ALA A 134 6.87 -21.31 5.72
CA ALA A 134 8.08 -21.63 6.46
C ALA A 134 8.70 -20.43 7.22
N GLN A 135 8.34 -19.20 6.83
CA GLN A 135 8.98 -17.98 7.34
C GLN A 135 8.10 -17.14 8.26
N LEU A 136 6.78 -17.34 8.22
CA LEU A 136 5.87 -16.59 9.09
C LEU A 136 5.96 -17.07 10.54
N PRO A 137 5.95 -16.14 11.52
CA PRO A 137 5.82 -16.47 12.94
C PRO A 137 4.51 -17.22 13.22
N GLN A 138 4.45 -17.83 14.40
CA GLN A 138 3.21 -18.46 14.87
C GLN A 138 2.13 -17.41 15.09
N GLN A 139 0.86 -17.81 14.90
CA GLN A 139 -0.33 -16.99 15.15
C GLN A 139 -0.35 -15.65 14.38
N THR A 140 0.42 -15.53 13.28
CA THR A 140 0.42 -14.33 12.44
C THR A 140 -0.98 -14.07 11.88
N ALA A 141 -1.46 -12.83 12.04
CA ALA A 141 -2.68 -12.36 11.38
C ALA A 141 -2.40 -12.05 9.91
N LEU A 142 -3.30 -12.48 9.01
CA LEU A 142 -3.15 -12.27 7.57
C LEU A 142 -4.14 -11.23 7.06
N VAL A 143 -3.65 -10.10 6.56
CA VAL A 143 -4.42 -9.11 5.80
C VAL A 143 -4.18 -9.36 4.33
N LEU A 144 -5.23 -9.63 3.56
CA LEU A 144 -5.12 -10.05 2.17
C LEU A 144 -6.18 -9.40 1.29
N ASP A 145 -5.87 -9.19 0.01
CA ASP A 145 -6.85 -8.85 -1.00
C ASP A 145 -7.56 -10.10 -1.56
N ASP A 146 -8.62 -9.88 -2.31
CA ASP A 146 -9.42 -10.97 -2.90
C ASP A 146 -8.57 -11.87 -3.81
N GLY A 147 -7.59 -11.30 -4.53
CA GLY A 147 -6.68 -12.04 -5.40
C GLY A 147 -5.71 -12.95 -4.65
N ALA A 148 -5.35 -12.61 -3.42
CA ALA A 148 -4.48 -13.42 -2.56
C ALA A 148 -5.22 -14.53 -1.79
N ALA A 149 -6.56 -14.56 -1.83
CA ALA A 149 -7.35 -15.53 -1.08
C ALA A 149 -6.98 -17.00 -1.36
N PRO A 150 -6.72 -17.45 -2.62
CA PRO A 150 -6.29 -18.82 -2.88
C PRO A 150 -4.95 -19.17 -2.22
N CYS A 151 -4.00 -18.23 -2.21
CA CYS A 151 -2.71 -18.40 -1.53
C CYS A 151 -2.88 -18.47 -0.02
N ALA A 152 -3.74 -17.62 0.55
CA ALA A 152 -4.04 -17.63 1.98
C ALA A 152 -4.72 -18.93 2.41
N GLN A 153 -5.64 -19.47 1.62
CA GLN A 153 -6.25 -20.78 1.88
C GLN A 153 -5.18 -21.88 1.95
N LYS A 154 -4.25 -21.91 0.99
CA LYS A 154 -3.15 -22.89 1.00
C LYS A 154 -2.21 -22.70 2.19
N LEU A 155 -1.92 -21.44 2.56
CA LEU A 155 -1.14 -21.12 3.75
C LEU A 155 -1.78 -21.69 5.01
N CYS A 156 -3.10 -21.52 5.19
CA CYS A 156 -3.82 -22.02 6.36
C CYS A 156 -3.92 -23.57 6.37
N GLN A 157 -3.89 -24.22 5.21
CA GLN A 157 -3.76 -25.70 5.15
C GLN A 157 -2.38 -26.17 5.63
N LEU A 158 -1.32 -25.45 5.28
CA LEU A 158 0.06 -25.75 5.70
C LEU A 158 0.33 -25.33 7.16
N ARG A 159 -0.29 -24.25 7.59
CA ARG A 159 -0.11 -23.59 8.90
C ARG A 159 -1.46 -23.21 9.50
N PRO A 160 -2.14 -24.15 10.18
CA PRO A 160 -3.46 -23.91 10.79
C PRO A 160 -3.46 -22.85 11.91
N ASP A 161 -2.30 -22.49 12.41
CA ASP A 161 -2.12 -21.44 13.43
C ASP A 161 -2.20 -20.00 12.84
N LEU A 162 -2.11 -19.85 11.54
CA LEU A 162 -2.27 -18.55 10.89
C LEU A 162 -3.73 -18.09 10.89
N ARG A 163 -3.95 -16.78 11.06
CA ARG A 163 -5.29 -16.22 11.24
C ARG A 163 -5.67 -15.26 10.11
N PRO A 164 -6.35 -15.71 9.06
CA PRO A 164 -6.87 -14.80 8.05
C PRO A 164 -7.87 -13.82 8.65
N LEU A 165 -7.66 -12.52 8.42
CA LEU A 165 -8.59 -11.49 8.81
C LEU A 165 -9.67 -11.30 7.73
N PRO A 166 -10.82 -10.66 8.06
CA PRO A 166 -11.87 -10.38 7.08
C PRO A 166 -11.32 -9.65 5.84
N LEU A 167 -11.73 -10.08 4.64
CA LEU A 167 -11.31 -9.50 3.36
C LEU A 167 -11.59 -7.99 3.26
N SER A 168 -12.58 -7.49 4.00
CA SER A 168 -12.87 -6.05 4.10
C SER A 168 -11.69 -5.23 4.60
N LEU A 169 -10.82 -5.80 5.45
CA LEU A 169 -9.59 -5.16 5.92
C LEU A 169 -8.49 -5.14 4.85
N GLY A 170 -8.51 -6.09 3.93
CA GLY A 170 -7.56 -6.14 2.82
C GLY A 170 -7.83 -5.14 1.70
N ARG A 171 -8.96 -4.43 1.71
CA ARG A 171 -9.24 -3.37 0.74
C ARG A 171 -8.29 -2.19 0.93
N PRO A 172 -7.82 -1.55 -0.17
CA PRO A 172 -6.95 -0.38 -0.06
C PRO A 172 -7.63 0.73 0.74
N ARG A 173 -6.96 1.22 1.79
CA ARG A 173 -7.45 2.31 2.64
C ARG A 173 -6.50 3.49 2.58
N ALA A 174 -6.93 4.55 1.94
CA ALA A 174 -6.13 5.77 1.81
C ALA A 174 -5.89 6.44 3.17
N ALA A 175 -6.80 6.27 4.13
CA ALA A 175 -6.60 6.73 5.51
C ALA A 175 -5.40 6.05 6.19
N CYS A 176 -5.14 4.76 5.94
CA CYS A 176 -3.95 4.08 6.45
C CYS A 176 -2.67 4.65 5.83
N VAL A 177 -2.68 4.91 4.51
CA VAL A 177 -1.57 5.58 3.82
C VAL A 177 -1.32 6.96 4.41
N ALA A 178 -2.37 7.73 4.64
CA ALA A 178 -2.26 9.09 5.19
C ALA A 178 -1.72 9.08 6.64
N ARG A 179 -2.17 8.16 7.50
CA ARG A 179 -1.66 8.03 8.88
C ARG A 179 -0.18 7.66 8.92
N LEU A 180 0.22 6.65 8.13
CA LEU A 180 1.63 6.27 8.03
C LEU A 180 2.46 7.39 7.41
N GLY A 181 1.92 8.05 6.38
CA GLY A 181 2.56 9.19 5.74
C GLY A 181 2.81 10.34 6.71
N ARG A 182 1.86 10.68 7.57
CA ARG A 182 2.06 11.69 8.62
C ARG A 182 3.23 11.33 9.52
N ARG A 183 3.31 10.08 9.99
CA ARG A 183 4.43 9.61 10.81
C ARG A 183 5.78 9.68 10.09
N ILE A 184 5.82 9.36 8.78
CA ILE A 184 7.03 9.50 7.97
C ILE A 184 7.45 10.97 7.91
N LEU A 185 6.51 11.89 7.75
CA LEU A 185 6.79 13.33 7.66
C LEU A 185 7.20 13.97 9.00
N GLU A 186 6.97 13.31 10.14
CA GLU A 186 7.53 13.71 11.45
C GLU A 186 9.07 13.64 11.45
N THR A 187 9.66 12.87 10.52
CA THR A 187 11.11 12.81 10.29
C THR A 187 11.45 13.54 8.98
N PRO A 188 11.91 14.78 9.01
CA PRO A 188 12.12 15.58 7.80
C PRO A 188 13.03 14.91 6.76
N ALA A 189 14.05 14.17 7.20
CA ALA A 189 14.95 13.43 6.31
C ALA A 189 14.27 12.28 5.54
N ALA A 190 13.11 11.81 5.98
CA ALA A 190 12.34 10.77 5.30
C ALA A 190 11.37 11.33 4.22
N ALA A 191 11.14 12.65 4.22
CA ALA A 191 10.33 13.30 3.22
C ALA A 191 10.99 13.23 1.84
N ARG A 192 10.15 13.13 0.81
CA ARG A 192 10.57 13.12 -0.59
C ARG A 192 10.09 14.37 -1.31
N SER A 193 10.86 14.78 -2.33
CA SER A 193 10.39 15.74 -3.34
C SER A 193 9.63 15.00 -4.44
N ALA A 194 8.85 15.72 -5.24
CA ALA A 194 8.15 15.14 -6.39
C ALA A 194 9.11 14.45 -7.37
N ASP A 195 10.31 15.00 -7.59
CA ASP A 195 11.31 14.44 -8.52
C ASP A 195 11.90 13.11 -8.02
N SER A 196 12.16 13.01 -6.71
CA SER A 196 12.74 11.81 -6.08
C SER A 196 11.74 10.68 -5.83
N LEU A 197 10.46 10.91 -6.18
CA LEU A 197 9.40 9.92 -5.95
C LEU A 197 9.34 8.91 -7.10
N HIS A 198 9.58 7.64 -6.78
CA HIS A 198 9.54 6.54 -7.75
C HIS A 198 8.67 5.39 -7.24
N PRO A 199 8.05 4.61 -8.16
CA PRO A 199 7.33 3.40 -7.77
C PRO A 199 8.32 2.32 -7.32
N ARG A 200 7.91 1.54 -6.34
CA ARG A 200 8.67 0.39 -5.85
C ARG A 200 8.12 -0.88 -6.49
N TYR A 201 8.87 -1.43 -7.43
CA TYR A 201 8.54 -2.67 -8.10
C TYR A 201 9.34 -3.82 -7.46
N LEU A 202 8.64 -4.80 -6.88
CA LEU A 202 9.25 -6.06 -6.41
C LEU A 202 9.39 -7.08 -7.54
N ARG A 203 8.67 -6.86 -8.64
CA ARG A 203 8.78 -7.64 -9.87
C ARG A 203 8.78 -6.69 -11.05
N ARG A 204 9.63 -6.92 -12.03
CA ARG A 204 9.65 -6.12 -13.27
C ARG A 204 8.33 -6.26 -14.01
N PRO A 205 7.83 -5.17 -14.62
CA PRO A 205 6.64 -5.24 -15.45
C PRO A 205 6.83 -6.22 -16.61
N ALA A 206 5.81 -7.04 -16.88
CA ALA A 206 5.89 -8.03 -17.96
C ALA A 206 6.22 -7.39 -19.34
N ALA A 207 5.70 -6.20 -19.61
CA ALA A 207 6.02 -5.45 -20.84
C ALA A 207 7.48 -5.02 -20.92
N GLU A 208 8.12 -4.72 -19.81
CA GLU A 208 9.53 -4.35 -19.75
C GLU A 208 10.44 -5.57 -19.87
N ALA A 209 10.08 -6.67 -19.21
CA ALA A 209 10.77 -7.95 -19.34
C ALA A 209 10.75 -8.46 -20.80
N LEU A 210 9.63 -8.36 -21.50
CA LEU A 210 9.52 -8.71 -22.92
C LEU A 210 10.41 -7.82 -23.80
N ARG A 211 10.50 -6.51 -23.50
CA ARG A 211 11.30 -5.55 -24.27
C ARG A 211 12.80 -5.73 -24.04
N THR A 212 13.21 -6.05 -22.83
CA THR A 212 14.63 -6.12 -22.45
C THR A 212 15.20 -7.53 -22.48
N GLY A 213 14.38 -8.57 -22.63
CA GLY A 213 14.77 -9.97 -22.52
C GLY A 213 15.23 -10.39 -21.12
N GLN A 214 15.05 -9.51 -20.12
CA GLN A 214 15.44 -9.80 -18.75
C GLN A 214 14.30 -10.48 -17.98
N PRO A 215 14.61 -11.33 -16.97
CA PRO A 215 13.59 -12.02 -16.20
C PRO A 215 12.65 -11.04 -15.47
N LEU A 216 11.43 -11.52 -15.14
CA LEU A 216 10.44 -10.76 -14.39
C LEU A 216 10.86 -10.48 -12.94
N GLU A 217 11.75 -11.30 -12.42
CA GLU A 217 12.35 -11.13 -11.10
C GLU A 217 13.67 -10.35 -11.21
N PRO A 218 13.99 -9.49 -10.24
CA PRO A 218 15.25 -8.76 -10.20
C PRO A 218 16.44 -9.68 -9.97
#